data_d3c06f38fcc585dd5247fdc90a0053be
#
_entry.id   d3c06f38fcc585dd5247fdc90a0053be
#
_cell.length_a   1.000
_cell.length_b   1.000
_cell.length_c   1.000
_cell.angle_alpha   90.00
_cell.angle_beta   90.00
_cell.angle_gamma   90.00
#
_symmetry.space_group_name_H-M   'P 1'
#
loop_
_entity.id
_entity.type
_entity.pdbx_description
1 polymer ?
#
loop_
_entity_poly.entity_id
_entity_poly.type
_entity_poly.pdbx_seq_one_letter_code
_entity_poly.pdbx_strand_id
1 'polypeptide(L)'
;MELVKENKQKQRRVYKDDNRYIKVWDDVKPQWISEHVRLLNKIVPKFVDDYGINYIAYTKIEGVPASNVEHTTDFIKKVYQFCLDEIERTKPYVHEDWVISNIIVKPDNSLCMIDWDNIGIYPTDEYMSKLHRDLHSSFGDRFYDAAGI
;
A
#
# COMPACT_ATOMS: atom_id res chain seq x y z
N MET A 1 10.36 -13.31 -16.25
CA MET A 1 9.93 -12.71 -14.97
C MET A 1 11.03 -12.85 -13.94
N GLU A 2 11.24 -11.83 -13.18
CA GLU A 2 12.26 -11.79 -12.13
C GLU A 2 11.59 -11.92 -10.77
N LEU A 3 12.09 -12.85 -9.93
CA LEU A 3 11.66 -12.96 -8.54
C LEU A 3 12.21 -11.77 -7.75
N VAL A 4 11.32 -10.99 -7.12
CA VAL A 4 11.68 -9.80 -6.33
C VAL A 4 11.72 -10.13 -4.84
N LYS A 5 10.77 -10.91 -4.37
CA LYS A 5 10.60 -11.20 -2.95
C LYS A 5 9.90 -12.53 -2.75
N GLU A 6 10.35 -13.26 -1.74
CA GLU A 6 9.68 -14.46 -1.27
C GLU A 6 9.36 -14.30 0.22
N ASN A 7 8.11 -14.52 0.59
CA ASN A 7 7.67 -14.55 1.97
C ASN A 7 7.20 -15.97 2.30
N LYS A 8 8.10 -16.77 2.89
CA LYS A 8 7.82 -18.17 3.23
C LYS A 8 6.71 -18.32 4.26
N GLN A 9 6.64 -17.38 5.20
CA GLN A 9 5.63 -17.41 6.26
C GLN A 9 4.22 -17.20 5.70
N LYS A 10 4.08 -16.30 4.72
CA LYS A 10 2.81 -16.04 4.03
C LYS A 10 2.62 -16.92 2.79
N GLN A 11 3.58 -17.79 2.48
CA GLN A 11 3.59 -18.63 1.28
C GLN A 11 3.32 -17.82 0.01
N ARG A 12 4.01 -16.69 -0.11
CA ARG A 12 3.81 -15.74 -1.19
C ARG A 12 5.13 -15.36 -1.85
N ARG A 13 5.12 -15.26 -3.16
CA ARG A 13 6.26 -14.78 -3.96
C ARG A 13 5.82 -13.59 -4.79
N VAL A 14 6.72 -12.65 -4.99
CA VAL A 14 6.48 -11.48 -5.84
C VAL A 14 7.48 -11.51 -6.99
N TYR A 15 6.97 -11.48 -8.19
CA TYR A 15 7.74 -11.40 -9.42
C TYR A 15 7.54 -10.03 -10.05
N LYS A 16 8.44 -9.64 -10.93
CA LYS A 16 8.26 -8.45 -11.78
C LYS A 16 8.63 -8.73 -13.21
N ASP A 17 8.00 -8.05 -14.13
CA ASP A 17 8.43 -7.83 -15.51
C ASP A 17 8.50 -6.31 -15.78
N ASP A 18 8.62 -5.91 -17.06
CA ASP A 18 8.80 -4.48 -17.39
C ASP A 18 7.60 -3.63 -16.98
N ASN A 19 6.40 -4.19 -16.93
CA ASN A 19 5.15 -3.44 -16.80
C ASN A 19 4.32 -3.83 -15.55
N ARG A 20 4.67 -4.93 -14.88
CA ARG A 20 3.82 -5.51 -13.84
C ARG A 20 4.60 -6.02 -12.65
N TYR A 21 3.93 -6.02 -11.50
CA TYR A 21 4.28 -6.88 -10.36
C TYR A 21 3.25 -7.99 -10.25
N ILE A 22 3.71 -9.22 -10.02
CA ILE A 22 2.85 -10.39 -9.95
C ILE A 22 3.06 -11.06 -8.60
N LYS A 23 2.01 -11.09 -7.79
CA LYS A 23 2.01 -11.81 -6.52
C LYS A 23 1.40 -13.18 -6.72
N VAL A 24 2.10 -14.21 -6.27
CA VAL A 24 1.67 -15.62 -6.37
C VAL A 24 1.60 -16.19 -4.96
N TRP A 25 0.47 -16.78 -4.62
CA TRP A 25 0.24 -17.47 -3.35
C TRP A 25 0.28 -18.97 -3.56
N ASP A 26 1.00 -19.70 -2.70
CA ASP A 26 1.15 -21.15 -2.81
C ASP A 26 -0.09 -21.88 -2.30
N ASP A 27 -0.80 -21.31 -1.32
CA ASP A 27 -2.00 -21.90 -0.73
C ASP A 27 -3.01 -20.80 -0.44
N VAL A 28 -3.92 -20.59 -1.36
CA VAL A 28 -4.98 -19.58 -1.24
C VAL A 28 -6.26 -20.13 -1.88
N LYS A 29 -7.40 -19.79 -1.29
CA LYS A 29 -8.68 -20.11 -1.90
C LYS A 29 -8.91 -19.22 -3.11
N PRO A 30 -9.26 -19.79 -4.29
CA PRO A 30 -9.53 -18.98 -5.50
C PRO A 30 -10.60 -17.92 -5.27
N GLN A 31 -11.56 -18.19 -4.42
CA GLN A 31 -12.61 -17.24 -4.03
C GLN A 31 -12.03 -15.99 -3.35
N TRP A 32 -11.01 -16.15 -2.51
CA TRP A 32 -10.35 -15.00 -1.88
C TRP A 32 -9.74 -14.08 -2.93
N ILE A 33 -9.07 -14.64 -3.95
CA ILE A 33 -8.49 -13.86 -5.04
C ILE A 33 -9.57 -13.04 -5.75
N SER A 34 -10.66 -13.68 -6.17
CA SER A 34 -11.73 -12.99 -6.92
C SER A 34 -12.43 -11.91 -6.08
N GLU A 35 -12.66 -12.15 -4.80
CA GLU A 35 -13.25 -11.18 -3.89
C GLU A 35 -12.32 -10.00 -3.65
N HIS A 36 -11.04 -10.26 -3.45
CA HIS A 36 -10.02 -9.23 -3.25
C HIS A 36 -9.88 -8.34 -4.49
N VAL A 37 -9.84 -8.94 -5.69
CA VAL A 37 -9.80 -8.19 -6.95
C VAL A 37 -11.03 -7.31 -7.12
N ARG A 38 -12.22 -7.83 -6.78
CA ARG A 38 -13.46 -7.05 -6.83
C ARG A 38 -13.37 -5.81 -5.94
N LEU A 39 -12.85 -5.97 -4.73
CA LEU A 39 -12.66 -4.87 -3.80
C LEU A 39 -11.62 -3.87 -4.32
N LEU A 40 -10.48 -4.34 -4.82
CA LEU A 40 -9.44 -3.47 -5.38
C LEU A 40 -9.97 -2.65 -6.55
N ASN A 41 -10.79 -3.22 -7.41
CA ASN A 41 -11.38 -2.49 -8.54
C ASN A 41 -12.29 -1.35 -8.10
N LYS A 42 -12.82 -1.40 -6.88
CA LYS A 42 -13.60 -0.30 -6.30
C LYS A 42 -12.74 0.81 -5.73
N ILE A 43 -11.65 0.45 -5.02
CA ILE A 43 -10.84 1.42 -4.27
C ILE A 43 -9.66 1.95 -5.08
N VAL A 44 -9.08 1.15 -5.95
CA VAL A 44 -7.94 1.54 -6.82
C VAL A 44 -8.19 1.07 -8.25
N PRO A 45 -9.11 1.75 -8.98
CA PRO A 45 -9.44 1.35 -10.35
C PRO A 45 -8.19 1.25 -11.24
N LYS A 46 -8.15 0.25 -12.11
CA LYS A 46 -7.06 0.01 -13.07
C LYS A 46 -5.73 -0.42 -12.44
N PHE A 47 -5.70 -0.71 -11.15
CA PHE A 47 -4.47 -1.19 -10.50
C PHE A 47 -4.23 -2.67 -10.80
N VAL A 48 -5.28 -3.49 -10.83
CA VAL A 48 -5.19 -4.91 -11.18
C VAL A 48 -5.21 -5.04 -12.71
N ASP A 49 -4.15 -5.61 -13.26
CA ASP A 49 -4.01 -5.87 -14.70
C ASP A 49 -4.58 -7.23 -15.09
N ASP A 50 -4.30 -8.26 -14.30
CA ASP A 50 -4.75 -9.62 -14.53
C ASP A 50 -4.81 -10.41 -13.23
N TYR A 51 -5.54 -11.50 -13.18
CA TYR A 51 -5.58 -12.38 -12.02
C TYR A 51 -6.02 -13.80 -12.41
N GLY A 52 -5.66 -14.76 -11.56
CA GLY A 52 -6.04 -16.15 -11.72
C GLY A 52 -6.45 -16.78 -10.41
N ILE A 53 -6.34 -18.08 -10.28
CA ILE A 53 -6.78 -18.81 -9.08
C ILE A 53 -5.84 -18.62 -7.89
N ASN A 54 -4.59 -18.26 -8.14
CA ASN A 54 -3.57 -18.10 -7.10
C ASN A 54 -2.60 -16.93 -7.35
N TYR A 55 -2.94 -16.02 -8.26
CA TYR A 55 -2.08 -14.88 -8.53
C TYR A 55 -2.89 -13.62 -8.84
N ILE A 56 -2.27 -12.47 -8.59
CA ILE A 56 -2.75 -11.16 -9.03
C ILE A 56 -1.57 -10.42 -9.66
N ALA A 57 -1.76 -9.92 -10.88
CA ALA A 57 -0.81 -9.07 -11.57
C ALA A 57 -1.25 -7.61 -11.44
N TYR A 58 -0.37 -6.78 -10.90
CA TYR A 58 -0.61 -5.36 -10.67
C TYR A 58 0.15 -4.53 -11.68
N THR A 59 -0.47 -3.47 -12.18
CA THR A 59 0.19 -2.47 -13.00
C THR A 59 1.31 -1.80 -12.19
N LYS A 60 2.51 -1.70 -12.76
CA LYS A 60 3.60 -0.96 -12.14
C LYS A 60 3.25 0.52 -12.09
N ILE A 61 3.51 1.12 -10.93
CA ILE A 61 3.39 2.56 -10.74
C ILE A 61 4.80 3.14 -10.79
N GLU A 62 5.04 4.05 -11.74
CA GLU A 62 6.32 4.73 -11.85
C GLU A 62 6.54 5.67 -10.67
N GLY A 63 7.78 5.67 -10.17
CA GLY A 63 8.18 6.51 -9.06
C GLY A 63 9.17 5.83 -8.15
N VAL A 64 9.41 6.45 -7.02
CA VAL A 64 10.33 5.93 -5.99
C VAL A 64 9.56 5.75 -4.68
N PRO A 65 9.90 4.73 -3.89
CA PRO A 65 9.30 4.59 -2.55
C PRO A 65 9.58 5.83 -1.70
N ALA A 66 8.61 6.25 -0.91
CA ALA A 66 8.76 7.39 0.00
C ALA A 66 9.90 7.17 1.00
N SER A 67 10.24 5.91 1.30
CA SER A 67 11.39 5.57 2.14
C SER A 67 12.73 5.99 1.54
N ASN A 68 12.81 6.21 0.23
CA ASN A 68 14.02 6.62 -0.50
C ASN A 68 14.08 8.14 -0.76
N VAL A 69 13.10 8.90 -0.29
CA VAL A 69 13.05 10.35 -0.43
C VAL A 69 13.53 10.99 0.87
N GLU A 70 14.17 12.16 0.78
CA GLU A 70 14.57 12.90 1.97
C GLU A 70 13.36 13.24 2.85
N HIS A 71 13.45 12.92 4.13
CA HIS A 71 12.36 13.12 5.09
C HIS A 71 12.42 14.53 5.69
N THR A 72 12.12 15.54 4.88
CA THR A 72 11.95 16.90 5.35
C THR A 72 10.64 17.03 6.14
N THR A 73 10.53 18.07 6.95
CA THR A 73 9.27 18.35 7.68
C THR A 73 8.10 18.49 6.72
N ASP A 74 8.28 19.20 5.61
CA ASP A 74 7.23 19.38 4.60
C ASP A 74 6.83 18.05 3.95
N PHE A 75 7.80 17.16 3.69
CA PHE A 75 7.50 15.84 3.14
C PHE A 75 6.69 14.99 4.12
N ILE A 76 7.06 14.99 5.40
CA ILE A 76 6.31 14.26 6.44
C ILE A 76 4.87 14.76 6.53
N LYS A 77 4.68 16.09 6.52
CA LYS A 77 3.33 16.68 6.47
C LYS A 77 2.53 16.24 5.26
N LYS A 78 3.18 16.22 4.10
CA LYS A 78 2.57 15.79 2.85
C LYS A 78 2.12 14.33 2.91
N VAL A 79 2.97 13.45 3.43
CA VAL A 79 2.65 12.04 3.59
C VAL A 79 1.47 11.86 4.55
N TYR A 80 1.48 12.54 5.67
CA TYR A 80 0.39 12.45 6.64
C TYR A 80 -0.94 12.89 6.05
N GLN A 81 -0.95 14.04 5.36
CA GLN A 81 -2.17 14.52 4.70
C GLN A 81 -2.65 13.56 3.62
N PHE A 82 -1.73 13.00 2.84
CA PHE A 82 -2.07 11.99 1.85
C PHE A 82 -2.78 10.78 2.49
N CYS A 83 -2.25 10.28 3.61
CA CYS A 83 -2.86 9.15 4.32
C CYS A 83 -4.26 9.48 4.82
N LEU A 84 -4.46 10.68 5.38
CA LEU A 84 -5.79 11.13 5.81
C LEU A 84 -6.77 11.20 4.64
N ASP A 85 -6.33 11.73 3.51
CA ASP A 85 -7.15 11.83 2.30
C ASP A 85 -7.51 10.44 1.75
N GLU A 86 -6.56 9.49 1.77
CA GLU A 86 -6.81 8.11 1.35
C GLU A 86 -7.83 7.43 2.25
N ILE A 87 -7.74 7.61 3.56
CA ILE A 87 -8.73 7.06 4.49
C ILE A 87 -10.14 7.56 4.16
N GLU A 88 -10.31 8.85 3.91
CA GLU A 88 -11.60 9.41 3.53
C GLU A 88 -12.10 8.84 2.19
N ARG A 89 -11.19 8.73 1.21
CA ARG A 89 -11.53 8.26 -0.13
C ARG A 89 -11.99 6.79 -0.14
N THR A 90 -11.39 5.93 0.69
CA THR A 90 -11.64 4.49 0.65
C THR A 90 -12.71 4.00 1.63
N LYS A 91 -13.23 4.87 2.49
CA LYS A 91 -14.26 4.46 3.48
C LYS A 91 -15.37 3.62 2.86
N PRO A 92 -15.86 2.56 3.52
CA PRO A 92 -15.53 2.09 4.89
C PRO A 92 -14.30 1.15 4.93
N TYR A 93 -13.58 1.03 3.86
CA TYR A 93 -12.38 0.20 3.78
C TYR A 93 -11.16 1.02 4.16
N VAL A 94 -10.13 0.37 4.70
CA VAL A 94 -8.91 1.05 5.09
C VAL A 94 -7.70 0.16 4.80
N HIS A 95 -6.64 0.76 4.28
CA HIS A 95 -5.35 0.11 4.14
C HIS A 95 -4.80 -0.20 5.53
N GLU A 96 -4.22 -1.37 5.72
CA GLU A 96 -3.74 -1.80 7.04
C GLU A 96 -2.24 -1.68 7.22
N ASP A 97 -1.52 -1.17 6.23
CA ASP A 97 -0.07 -1.09 6.28
C ASP A 97 0.41 0.27 5.74
N TRP A 98 0.54 1.24 6.64
CA TRP A 98 0.90 2.63 6.34
C TRP A 98 2.40 2.89 6.34
N VAL A 99 3.24 1.85 6.28
CA VAL A 99 4.68 2.05 6.19
C VAL A 99 5.03 2.76 4.88
N ILE A 100 6.01 3.66 4.93
CA ILE A 100 6.30 4.54 3.80
C ILE A 100 6.92 3.84 2.60
N SER A 101 7.41 2.60 2.76
CA SER A 101 7.82 1.77 1.62
C SER A 101 6.65 1.38 0.73
N ASN A 102 5.41 1.47 1.23
CA ASN A 102 4.18 1.22 0.46
C ASN A 102 3.61 2.48 -0.19
N ILE A 103 4.27 3.60 -0.07
CA ILE A 103 3.87 4.87 -0.69
C ILE A 103 4.88 5.20 -1.77
N ILE A 104 4.39 5.40 -3.00
CA ILE A 104 5.22 5.75 -4.16
C ILE A 104 5.11 7.25 -4.40
N VAL A 105 6.27 7.90 -4.53
CA VAL A 105 6.36 9.29 -4.99
C VAL A 105 6.48 9.24 -6.51
N LYS A 106 5.44 9.67 -7.21
CA LYS A 106 5.38 9.63 -8.66
C LYS A 106 6.24 10.75 -9.28
N PRO A 107 6.58 10.69 -10.60
CA PRO A 107 7.39 11.72 -11.23
C PRO A 107 6.82 13.13 -11.13
N ASP A 108 5.49 13.28 -11.01
CA ASP A 108 4.82 14.57 -10.84
C ASP A 108 4.74 15.01 -9.37
N ASN A 109 5.44 14.31 -8.45
CA ASN A 109 5.44 14.50 -7.01
C ASN A 109 4.13 14.14 -6.29
N SER A 110 3.13 13.61 -6.98
CA SER A 110 1.95 13.05 -6.32
C SER A 110 2.29 11.74 -5.62
N LEU A 111 1.50 11.37 -4.63
CA LEU A 111 1.70 10.14 -3.86
C LEU A 111 0.67 9.09 -4.28
N CYS A 112 1.09 7.83 -4.21
CA CYS A 112 0.23 6.70 -4.51
C CYS A 112 0.49 5.57 -3.51
N MET A 113 -0.58 4.98 -2.98
CA MET A 113 -0.48 3.84 -2.07
C MET A 113 -0.45 2.54 -2.86
N ILE A 114 0.46 1.65 -2.50
CA ILE A 114 0.57 0.30 -3.07
C ILE A 114 0.48 -0.76 -1.97
N ASP A 115 0.58 -2.03 -2.37
CA ASP A 115 0.51 -3.18 -1.46
C ASP A 115 -0.81 -3.24 -0.69
N TRP A 116 -1.89 -3.43 -1.43
CA TRP A 116 -3.25 -3.49 -0.91
C TRP A 116 -3.67 -4.90 -0.46
N ASP A 117 -2.74 -5.75 -0.05
CA ASP A 117 -3.07 -7.10 0.40
C ASP A 117 -3.88 -7.12 1.69
N ASN A 118 -3.62 -6.14 2.55
CA ASN A 118 -4.27 -6.02 3.85
C ASN A 118 -5.25 -4.86 3.84
N ILE A 119 -6.51 -5.17 3.60
CA ILE A 119 -7.61 -4.20 3.62
C ILE A 119 -8.57 -4.62 4.71
N GLY A 120 -8.91 -3.69 5.58
CA GLY A 120 -9.84 -3.93 6.68
C GLY A 120 -11.02 -2.99 6.66
N ILE A 121 -11.96 -3.27 7.56
CA ILE A 121 -13.07 -2.38 7.91
C ILE A 121 -12.91 -2.12 9.40
N TYR A 122 -12.61 -0.88 9.77
CA TYR A 122 -12.32 -0.51 11.14
C TYR A 122 -13.30 0.50 11.69
N PRO A 123 -13.57 0.43 13.00
CA PRO A 123 -14.02 1.61 13.72
C PRO A 123 -13.00 2.74 13.57
N THR A 124 -13.46 3.95 13.56
CA THR A 124 -12.66 5.15 13.27
C THR A 124 -11.40 5.27 14.14
N ASP A 125 -11.50 4.94 15.43
CA ASP A 125 -10.39 5.12 16.38
C ASP A 125 -9.24 4.15 16.14
N GLU A 126 -9.53 2.92 15.72
CA GLU A 126 -8.50 1.89 15.50
C GLU A 126 -7.56 2.22 14.35
N TYR A 127 -8.10 2.67 13.21
CA TYR A 127 -7.25 2.93 12.06
C TYR A 127 -6.35 4.16 12.27
N MET A 128 -6.81 5.15 13.02
CA MET A 128 -5.98 6.32 13.33
C MET A 128 -4.79 5.95 14.22
N SER A 129 -5.01 5.12 15.23
CA SER A 129 -3.92 4.61 16.07
C SER A 129 -2.90 3.83 15.25
N LYS A 130 -3.36 3.02 14.30
CA LYS A 130 -2.49 2.23 13.44
C LYS A 130 -1.70 3.09 12.47
N LEU A 131 -2.34 4.09 11.87
CA LEU A 131 -1.69 5.07 11.01
C LEU A 131 -0.57 5.79 11.76
N HIS A 132 -0.87 6.33 12.93
CA HIS A 132 0.13 7.06 13.72
C HIS A 132 1.30 6.16 14.12
N ARG A 133 1.03 4.93 14.53
CA ARG A 133 2.08 3.96 14.86
C ARG A 133 3.00 3.69 13.67
N ASP A 134 2.41 3.45 12.50
CA ASP A 134 3.18 3.11 11.30
C ASP A 134 4.02 4.30 10.82
N LEU A 135 3.47 5.51 10.83
CA LEU A 135 4.20 6.71 10.43
C LEU A 135 5.27 7.10 11.46
N HIS A 136 5.00 6.92 12.74
CA HIS A 136 6.02 7.11 13.77
C HIS A 136 7.17 6.12 13.60
N SER A 137 6.86 4.86 13.29
CA SER A 137 7.88 3.85 12.99
C SER A 137 8.74 4.25 11.78
N SER A 138 8.15 4.89 10.78
CA SER A 138 8.84 5.30 9.55
C SER A 138 9.68 6.56 9.72
N PHE A 139 9.15 7.58 10.43
CA PHE A 139 9.75 8.91 10.52
C PHE A 139 10.40 9.22 11.85
N GLY A 140 10.15 8.41 12.88
CA GLY A 140 10.61 8.68 14.24
C GLY A 140 9.80 9.78 14.92
N ASP A 141 10.38 10.35 15.98
CA ASP A 141 9.68 11.36 16.81
C ASP A 141 9.34 12.65 16.06
N ARG A 142 10.04 12.93 14.97
CA ARG A 142 9.75 14.07 14.09
C ARG A 142 8.34 14.03 13.50
N PHE A 143 7.75 12.84 13.43
CA PHE A 143 6.41 12.69 12.89
C PHE A 143 5.38 13.51 13.67
N TYR A 144 5.40 13.43 14.98
CA TYR A 144 4.42 14.15 15.82
C TYR A 144 4.51 15.66 15.64
N ASP A 145 5.72 16.20 15.64
CA ASP A 145 5.94 17.63 15.44
C ASP A 145 5.49 18.08 14.05
N ALA A 146 5.87 17.32 13.01
CA ALA A 146 5.51 17.65 11.65
C ALA A 146 3.99 17.52 11.39
N ALA A 147 3.33 16.54 11.99
CA ALA A 147 1.89 16.32 11.85
C ALA A 147 1.05 17.27 12.72
N GLY A 148 1.66 17.96 13.68
CA GLY A 148 0.94 18.86 14.59
C GLY A 148 0.09 18.15 15.63
N ILE A 149 0.54 16.99 16.06
CA ILE A 149 -0.18 16.15 17.03
C ILE A 149 0.66 15.77 18.23
#